data_2ce50012c6721c2ab45b70bc17a6628b
#
_entry.id   2ce50012c6721c2ab45b70bc17a6628b
#
_cell.length_a   1.000
_cell.length_b   1.000
_cell.length_c   1.000
_cell.angle_alpha   90.00
_cell.angle_beta   90.00
_cell.angle_gamma   90.00
#
_symmetry.space_group_name_H-M   'P 1'
#
loop_
_entity.id
_entity.type
_entity.pdbx_description
1 polymer ?
#
loop_
_entity_poly.entity_id
_entity_poly.type
_entity_poly.pdbx_seq_one_letter_code
_entity_poly.pdbx_strand_id
1 'polypeptide(L)' 'PEETLIEKVQSGEYSWLDYVNHHSREWKKEYEDYCKGRGLSIDSDSAEQFLDFKNAQLEQALENGDA' A
#
# COMPACT_ATOMS: atom_id res chain seq x y z
N PRO A 1 -11.47 -6.79 -8.98
CA PRO A 1 -11.82 -6.71 -7.57
C PRO A 1 -10.60 -6.83 -6.67
N GLU A 2 -10.67 -6.25 -5.49
CA GLU A 2 -9.57 -6.26 -4.55
C GLU A 2 -9.18 -7.66 -4.11
N GLU A 3 -10.16 -8.52 -3.97
CA GLU A 3 -9.91 -9.90 -3.57
C GLU A 3 -8.94 -10.60 -4.52
N THR A 4 -9.09 -10.34 -5.81
CA THR A 4 -8.22 -10.92 -6.81
C THR A 4 -6.77 -10.47 -6.64
N LEU A 5 -6.55 -9.21 -6.30
CA LEU A 5 -5.19 -8.69 -6.06
C LEU A 5 -4.56 -9.36 -4.85
N ILE A 6 -5.31 -9.50 -3.77
CA ILE A 6 -4.81 -10.15 -2.55
C ILE A 6 -4.48 -11.61 -2.84
N GLU A 7 -5.33 -12.31 -3.57
CA GLU A 7 -5.07 -13.70 -3.94
C GLU A 7 -3.77 -13.83 -4.74
N LYS A 8 -3.51 -12.89 -5.65
CA LYS A 8 -2.29 -12.91 -6.45
C LYS A 8 -1.05 -12.71 -5.59
N VAL A 9 -1.13 -11.85 -4.57
CA VAL A 9 -0.02 -11.67 -3.64
C VAL A 9 0.19 -12.94 -2.81
N GLN A 10 -0.88 -13.53 -2.31
CA GLN A 10 -0.80 -14.72 -1.49
C GLN A 10 -0.26 -15.91 -2.25
N SER A 11 -0.57 -16.02 -3.53
CA SER A 11 -0.07 -17.10 -4.38
C SER A 11 1.38 -16.90 -4.83
N GLY A 12 1.94 -15.70 -4.59
CA GLY A 12 3.29 -15.38 -5.03
C GLY A 12 3.37 -14.84 -6.45
N GLU A 13 2.24 -14.68 -7.12
CA GLU A 13 2.21 -14.12 -8.47
C GLU A 13 2.56 -12.63 -8.49
N TYR A 14 2.07 -11.90 -7.48
CA TYR A 14 2.33 -10.47 -7.32
C TYR A 14 3.15 -10.23 -6.07
N SER A 15 4.08 -9.27 -6.14
CA SER A 15 4.72 -8.72 -4.96
C SER A 15 3.85 -7.61 -4.38
N TRP A 16 4.21 -7.08 -3.22
CA TRP A 16 3.50 -5.94 -2.65
C TRP A 16 3.60 -4.70 -3.53
N LEU A 17 4.70 -4.56 -4.26
CA LEU A 17 4.86 -3.49 -5.23
C LEU A 17 3.81 -3.58 -6.33
N ASP A 18 3.60 -4.77 -6.87
CA ASP A 18 2.58 -5.01 -7.88
C ASP A 18 1.20 -4.70 -7.33
N TYR A 19 0.94 -5.11 -6.10
CA TYR A 19 -0.34 -4.84 -5.45
C TYR A 19 -0.65 -3.35 -5.41
N VAL A 20 0.30 -2.53 -4.95
CA VAL A 20 0.12 -1.08 -4.86
C VAL A 20 -0.08 -0.48 -6.25
N ASN A 21 0.72 -0.89 -7.22
CA ASN A 21 0.64 -0.35 -8.58
C ASN A 21 -0.68 -0.66 -9.27
N HIS A 22 -1.29 -1.79 -8.94
CA HIS A 22 -2.55 -2.20 -9.54
C HIS A 22 -3.78 -1.84 -8.72
N HIS A 23 -3.58 -1.32 -7.51
CA HIS A 23 -4.69 -0.98 -6.62
C HIS A 23 -5.49 0.21 -7.15
N SER A 24 -4.81 1.33 -7.38
CA SER A 24 -5.43 2.53 -7.94
C SER A 24 -4.34 3.53 -8.33
N ARG A 25 -4.74 4.52 -9.15
CA ARG A 25 -3.82 5.59 -9.54
C ARG A 25 -3.45 6.46 -8.34
N GLU A 26 -4.41 6.68 -7.45
CA GLU A 26 -4.18 7.50 -6.27
C GLU A 26 -3.16 6.85 -5.34
N TRP A 27 -3.29 5.55 -5.13
CA TRP A 27 -2.34 4.82 -4.29
C TRP A 27 -0.95 4.77 -4.92
N LYS A 28 -0.89 4.60 -6.23
CA LYS A 28 0.39 4.60 -6.92
C LYS A 28 1.11 5.93 -6.72
N LYS A 29 0.39 7.04 -6.87
CA LYS A 29 0.96 8.36 -6.70
C LYS A 29 1.36 8.62 -5.25
N GLU A 30 0.51 8.26 -4.31
CA GLU A 30 0.80 8.41 -2.89
C GLU A 30 2.02 7.60 -2.49
N TYR A 31 2.13 6.40 -3.02
CA TYR A 31 3.27 5.54 -2.75
C TYR A 31 4.56 6.15 -3.30
N GLU A 32 4.53 6.68 -4.51
CA GLU A 32 5.69 7.34 -5.09
C GLU A 32 6.13 8.53 -4.24
N ASP A 33 5.18 9.34 -3.81
CA ASP A 33 5.45 10.48 -2.94
C ASP A 33 5.98 10.04 -1.57
N TYR A 34 5.43 8.98 -1.04
CA TYR A 34 5.87 8.39 0.23
C TYR A 34 7.35 7.98 0.16
N CYS A 35 7.71 7.27 -0.89
CA CYS A 35 9.10 6.84 -1.08
C CYS A 35 10.03 8.02 -1.29
N LYS A 36 9.60 8.98 -2.10
CA LYS A 36 10.40 10.16 -2.40
C LYS A 36 10.67 10.98 -1.14
N GLY A 37 9.65 11.18 -0.32
CA GLY A 37 9.78 11.95 0.90
C GLY A 37 10.64 11.28 1.96
N ARG A 38 10.77 9.96 1.91
CA ARG A 38 11.54 9.18 2.86
C ARG A 38 12.87 8.66 2.32
N GLY A 39 13.17 8.95 1.06
CA GLY A 39 14.40 8.45 0.44
C GLY A 39 14.40 6.95 0.23
N LEU A 40 13.22 6.36 0.01
CA LEU A 40 13.09 4.92 -0.21
C LEU A 40 13.10 4.61 -1.70
N SER A 41 13.60 3.43 -2.04
CA SER A 41 13.54 2.92 -3.40
C SER A 41 12.14 2.37 -3.68
N ILE A 42 11.77 2.36 -4.95
CA ILE A 42 10.50 1.77 -5.38
C ILE A 42 10.70 0.25 -5.50
N ASP A 43 10.30 -0.47 -4.48
CA ASP A 43 10.45 -1.92 -4.44
C ASP A 43 9.39 -2.54 -3.52
N SER A 44 9.44 -3.87 -3.41
CA SER A 44 8.47 -4.61 -2.62
C SER A 44 8.53 -4.25 -1.13
N ASP A 45 9.72 -4.01 -0.60
CA ASP A 45 9.90 -3.67 0.81
C ASP A 45 9.27 -2.32 1.14
N SER A 46 9.51 -1.32 0.31
CA SER A 46 8.92 0.00 0.53
C SER A 46 7.41 -0.03 0.31
N ALA A 47 6.93 -0.85 -0.62
CA ALA A 47 5.51 -1.03 -0.83
C ALA A 47 4.83 -1.61 0.41
N GLU A 48 5.46 -2.59 1.05
CA GLU A 48 4.96 -3.16 2.29
C GLU A 48 4.90 -2.12 3.40
N GLN A 49 5.94 -1.30 3.53
CA GLN A 49 5.96 -0.20 4.50
C GLN A 49 4.83 0.79 4.22
N PHE A 50 4.59 1.11 2.95
CA PHE A 50 3.51 2.01 2.59
C PHE A 50 2.15 1.44 2.97
N LEU A 51 1.94 0.16 2.77
CA LEU A 51 0.68 -0.49 3.16
C LEU A 51 0.48 -0.45 4.66
N ASP A 52 1.53 -0.68 5.44
CA ASP A 52 1.48 -0.57 6.89
C ASP A 52 1.12 0.86 7.32
N PHE A 53 1.69 1.84 6.64
CA PHE A 53 1.39 3.25 6.89
C PHE A 53 -0.09 3.55 6.61
N LYS A 54 -0.64 3.05 5.51
CA LYS A 54 -2.05 3.25 5.18
C LYS A 54 -2.96 2.58 6.20
N ASN A 55 -2.61 1.38 6.63
CA ASN A 55 -3.37 0.66 7.65
C ASN A 55 -3.37 1.41 8.98
N ALA A 56 -2.23 1.96 9.36
CA ALA A 56 -2.13 2.74 10.59
C ALA A 56 -3.00 4.00 10.54
N GLN A 57 -3.08 4.64 9.38
CA GLN A 57 -3.94 5.80 9.21
C GLN A 57 -5.41 5.45 9.38
N LEU A 58 -5.83 4.31 8.83
CA LEU A 58 -7.20 3.84 8.97
C LEU A 58 -7.54 3.52 10.43
N GLU A 59 -6.63 2.87 11.12
CA GLU A 59 -6.83 2.55 12.53
C GLU A 59 -6.94 3.80 13.38
N GLN A 60 -6.10 4.80 13.13
CA GLN A 60 -6.17 6.06 13.85
C GLN A 60 -7.50 6.78 13.63
N ALA A 61 -7.97 6.79 12.39
CA ALA A 61 -9.25 7.41 12.08
C ALA A 61 -10.39 6.75 12.84
N LEU A 62 -10.37 5.42 12.93
CA LEU A 62 -11.38 4.67 13.67
C LEU A 62 -11.29 4.93 15.17
N GLU A 63 -10.08 4.97 15.72
CA GLU A 63 -9.86 5.20 17.14
C GLU A 63 -10.28 6.60 17.57
N ASN A 64 -10.12 7.58 16.71
CA ASN A 64 -10.49 8.94 17.02
C ASN A 64 -11.99 9.18 16.98
N GLY A 65 -12.75 8.15 16.74
CA GLY A 65 -14.20 8.22 16.87
C GLY A 65 -14.88 8.99 15.77
N ASP A 66 -14.29 9.04 14.61
CA ASP A 66 -14.88 9.69 13.46
C ASP A 66 -16.03 8.89 12.86
N ALA A 67 -16.24 7.77 13.42
CA ALA A 67 -17.35 6.93 13.01
C ALA A 67 -18.68 7.55 13.44
#